data_d4336183afdad1a0699aa394f0fdd8d1
#
_entry.id   d4336183afdad1a0699aa394f0fdd8d1
#
_cell.length_a   1.000
_cell.length_b   1.000
_cell.length_c   1.000
_cell.angle_alpha   90.00
_cell.angle_beta   90.00
_cell.angle_gamma   90.00
#
_symmetry.space_group_name_H-M   'P 1'
#
loop_
_entity.id
_entity.type
_entity.pdbx_description
1 polymer ?
#
loop_
_entity_poly.entity_id
_entity_poly.type
_entity_poly.pdbx_seq_one_letter_code
_entity_poly.pdbx_strand_id
1 'polypeptide(L)'
;MRKIMEERSLVFHRKGMPSPGIVARAAILLIWLAPGLAFGQDQTKPLIKLVATGGTIANTLEGRIPIQQTIADIRKNFPETLKLLDSVKLEVIDIIRVGSGSFTSKEFLDIARTVNRVIQEPEVKGVIVTQGTTTTEETAYFLHLLVKSNKPIVVTNSQRRHGTVGNDGDKNFVDAVSVVLSEEAVGKGVLVVHNQTINSGREVLKTSGHPGAFLSGMHGVLGIIEADGVSFYRAPTRRHTSNSEFDINTITTLPKVEVISAYYDADPGLIQAAVDLGVQGIVLNGLTASGGPHRAQQPLLERLAEEGMPIVRTARGGMNNRVTVNPQDKFIAGDNLLAHKARILLQLALTKTSDLKEIQRMFNQY
;
A
#
# COMPACT_ATOMS: atom_id res chain seq x y z
N MET A 1 -45.92 -6.92 -40.40
CA MET A 1 -46.22 -5.64 -41.11
C MET A 1 -44.94 -4.86 -41.14
N ARG A 2 -44.13 -4.97 -42.12
CA ARG A 2 -44.02 -4.40 -43.49
C ARG A 2 -44.14 -2.86 -43.52
N LYS A 3 -43.01 -2.28 -44.03
CA LYS A 3 -42.81 -1.01 -44.77
C LYS A 3 -42.48 0.21 -43.91
N ILE A 4 -41.54 1.15 -44.21
CA ILE A 4 -41.01 1.56 -45.54
C ILE A 4 -39.64 2.23 -45.28
N MET A 5 -38.67 1.99 -46.20
CA MET A 5 -37.48 2.75 -46.49
C MET A 5 -37.84 4.12 -47.05
N GLU A 6 -37.02 5.13 -46.83
CA GLU A 6 -36.78 6.18 -47.83
C GLU A 6 -35.37 6.78 -47.67
N GLU A 7 -34.58 6.62 -48.72
CA GLU A 7 -33.33 7.27 -49.02
C GLU A 7 -33.55 8.77 -49.32
N ARG A 8 -32.61 9.62 -48.91
CA ARG A 8 -32.40 10.88 -49.59
C ARG A 8 -30.91 11.13 -49.82
N SER A 9 -30.54 10.92 -51.07
CA SER A 9 -29.29 11.41 -51.64
C SER A 9 -29.34 12.92 -51.82
N LEU A 10 -28.29 13.64 -51.46
CA LEU A 10 -28.07 15.03 -51.92
C LEU A 10 -26.78 15.12 -52.68
N VAL A 11 -26.97 15.35 -53.99
CA VAL A 11 -25.99 15.71 -54.99
C VAL A 11 -25.53 17.14 -54.75
N PHE A 12 -24.23 17.41 -54.70
CA PHE A 12 -23.69 18.75 -54.86
C PHE A 12 -22.78 18.88 -56.10
N HIS A 13 -23.14 19.87 -56.90
CA HIS A 13 -22.60 20.27 -58.15
C HIS A 13 -21.16 20.77 -58.12
N ARG A 14 -20.39 20.37 -59.13
CA ARG A 14 -19.11 20.98 -59.56
C ARG A 14 -19.37 22.30 -60.28
N LYS A 15 -18.60 23.34 -59.97
CA LYS A 15 -18.21 24.47 -60.84
C LYS A 15 -16.78 24.83 -60.48
N GLY A 16 -15.85 24.66 -61.34
CA GLY A 16 -15.40 25.47 -62.44
C GLY A 16 -14.01 26.05 -62.06
N MET A 17 -12.93 25.51 -62.71
CA MET A 17 -11.59 26.12 -62.70
C MET A 17 -11.54 27.38 -63.58
N PRO A 18 -10.51 28.25 -63.32
CA PRO A 18 -9.51 28.44 -64.36
C PRO A 18 -8.04 28.44 -63.89
N SER A 19 -7.15 27.91 -64.73
CA SER A 19 -5.69 28.10 -64.75
C SER A 19 -5.36 29.11 -65.86
N PRO A 20 -4.08 29.49 -66.19
CA PRO A 20 -2.80 29.30 -65.47
C PRO A 20 -1.95 30.61 -65.47
N GLY A 21 -0.85 30.60 -64.76
CA GLY A 21 0.19 31.63 -64.84
C GLY A 21 1.53 31.14 -64.31
N ILE A 22 2.42 30.86 -65.24
CA ILE A 22 3.81 30.44 -65.09
C ILE A 22 4.65 31.60 -64.52
N VAL A 23 5.49 31.38 -63.52
CA VAL A 23 6.89 31.81 -63.49
C VAL A 23 7.69 30.95 -62.52
N ALA A 24 8.64 30.21 -63.02
CA ALA A 24 9.65 29.45 -62.31
C ALA A 24 10.68 30.37 -61.64
N ARG A 25 11.04 30.10 -60.43
CA ARG A 25 12.38 30.33 -59.86
C ARG A 25 12.74 29.20 -58.94
N ALA A 26 13.64 28.35 -59.41
CA ALA A 26 14.30 27.31 -58.59
C ALA A 26 15.23 27.98 -57.61
N ALA A 27 14.93 27.78 -56.31
CA ALA A 27 15.90 27.96 -55.24
C ALA A 27 16.26 26.58 -54.69
N ILE A 28 17.43 26.10 -55.07
CA ILE A 28 18.04 24.87 -54.54
C ILE A 28 18.47 25.17 -53.10
N LEU A 29 17.69 24.72 -52.15
CA LEU A 29 18.10 24.68 -50.74
C LEU A 29 18.92 23.41 -50.53
N LEU A 30 20.23 23.54 -50.46
CA LEU A 30 21.14 22.51 -49.95
C LEU A 30 20.85 22.30 -48.45
N ILE A 31 20.01 21.30 -48.14
CA ILE A 31 19.89 20.81 -46.77
C ILE A 31 21.16 20.00 -46.49
N TRP A 32 22.05 20.60 -45.69
CA TRP A 32 23.13 19.89 -45.06
C TRP A 32 22.50 18.83 -44.12
N LEU A 33 22.53 17.54 -44.54
CA LEU A 33 22.37 16.42 -43.61
C LEU A 33 23.61 16.41 -42.69
N ALA A 34 23.51 17.10 -41.57
CA ALA A 34 24.38 16.79 -40.47
C ALA A 34 24.03 15.35 -40.02
N PRO A 35 25.01 14.43 -39.93
CA PRO A 35 24.74 13.16 -39.26
C PRO A 35 24.39 13.50 -37.84
N GLY A 36 23.09 13.36 -37.48
CA GLY A 36 22.67 13.40 -36.12
C GLY A 36 23.46 12.35 -35.36
N LEU A 37 24.43 12.80 -34.57
CA LEU A 37 24.95 12.00 -33.48
C LEU A 37 23.75 11.62 -32.61
N ALA A 38 23.16 10.44 -32.88
CA ALA A 38 22.34 9.76 -31.93
C ALA A 38 23.26 9.49 -30.75
N PHE A 39 23.29 10.44 -29.80
CA PHE A 39 23.70 10.11 -28.44
C PHE A 39 22.70 9.04 -28.02
N GLY A 40 23.08 7.79 -28.15
CA GLY A 40 22.46 6.71 -27.42
C GLY A 40 22.50 7.16 -25.95
N GLN A 41 21.38 7.63 -25.42
CA GLN A 41 21.20 7.72 -24.00
C GLN A 41 21.45 6.30 -23.49
N ASP A 42 22.59 6.13 -22.86
CA ASP A 42 22.82 4.98 -21.99
C ASP A 42 21.73 5.10 -20.91
N GLN A 43 20.56 4.51 -21.20
CA GLN A 43 19.43 4.55 -20.27
C GLN A 43 19.89 3.73 -19.08
N THR A 44 20.39 4.43 -18.07
CA THR A 44 20.73 3.81 -16.81
C THR A 44 19.50 3.06 -16.31
N LYS A 45 19.67 1.74 -16.06
CA LYS A 45 18.58 0.87 -15.62
C LYS A 45 17.88 1.48 -14.40
N PRO A 46 16.54 1.49 -14.35
CA PRO A 46 15.79 1.97 -13.20
C PRO A 46 16.32 1.35 -11.91
N LEU A 47 16.62 2.15 -10.90
CA LEU A 47 17.09 1.69 -9.61
C LEU A 47 15.90 1.39 -8.70
N ILE A 48 15.83 0.16 -8.21
CA ILE A 48 14.88 -0.28 -7.19
C ILE A 48 15.65 -0.61 -5.92
N LYS A 49 15.28 0.03 -4.80
CA LYS A 49 15.79 -0.34 -3.48
C LYS A 49 14.94 -1.46 -2.90
N LEU A 50 15.59 -2.53 -2.48
CA LEU A 50 14.94 -3.69 -1.85
C LEU A 50 15.27 -3.69 -0.35
N VAL A 51 14.31 -3.35 0.46
CA VAL A 51 14.40 -3.37 1.93
C VAL A 51 13.98 -4.76 2.42
N ALA A 52 14.94 -5.54 2.90
CA ALA A 52 14.71 -6.93 3.29
C ALA A 52 14.57 -7.05 4.81
N THR A 53 13.50 -7.71 5.26
CA THR A 53 13.22 -7.91 6.69
C THR A 53 13.08 -9.39 7.06
N GLY A 54 13.38 -10.30 6.13
CA GLY A 54 13.25 -11.73 6.30
C GLY A 54 11.87 -12.26 5.90
N GLY A 55 11.29 -13.12 6.73
CA GLY A 55 10.01 -13.78 6.44
C GLY A 55 10.14 -15.04 5.57
N THR A 56 9.00 -15.60 5.18
CA THR A 56 8.92 -16.86 4.44
C THR A 56 9.50 -16.77 3.03
N ILE A 57 9.42 -15.60 2.42
CA ILE A 57 9.93 -15.33 1.06
C ILE A 57 11.45 -15.55 0.94
N ALA A 58 12.19 -15.39 2.03
CA ALA A 58 13.62 -15.65 2.13
C ALA A 58 13.90 -16.75 3.15
N ASN A 59 13.10 -17.83 3.14
CA ASN A 59 13.22 -18.95 4.06
C ASN A 59 13.07 -20.27 3.28
N THR A 60 14.04 -21.14 3.42
CA THR A 60 14.09 -22.49 2.82
C THR A 60 13.75 -23.57 3.85
N LEU A 61 13.89 -24.82 3.49
CA LEU A 61 13.78 -25.93 4.45
C LEU A 61 14.95 -25.96 5.44
N GLU A 62 16.13 -25.47 5.03
CA GLU A 62 17.34 -25.38 5.86
C GLU A 62 17.37 -24.11 6.74
N GLY A 63 16.47 -23.16 6.52
CA GLY A 63 16.40 -21.91 7.30
C GLY A 63 16.34 -20.66 6.45
N ARG A 64 16.56 -19.51 7.12
CA ARG A 64 16.51 -18.19 6.46
C ARG A 64 17.80 -17.91 5.69
N ILE A 65 17.62 -17.43 4.47
CA ILE A 65 18.70 -17.05 3.55
C ILE A 65 18.67 -15.53 3.29
N PRO A 66 19.76 -14.93 2.82
CA PRO A 66 19.72 -13.57 2.27
C PRO A 66 18.78 -13.51 1.08
N ILE A 67 18.01 -12.43 0.94
CA ILE A 67 17.10 -12.27 -0.21
C ILE A 67 17.84 -12.27 -1.56
N GLN A 68 19.09 -11.86 -1.57
CA GLN A 68 19.96 -11.93 -2.74
C GLN A 68 20.07 -13.38 -3.29
N GLN A 69 20.13 -14.37 -2.39
CA GLN A 69 20.14 -15.78 -2.79
C GLN A 69 18.81 -16.16 -3.45
N THR A 70 17.67 -15.79 -2.86
CA THR A 70 16.34 -16.00 -3.47
C THR A 70 16.29 -15.40 -4.88
N ILE A 71 16.79 -14.18 -5.07
CA ILE A 71 16.82 -13.52 -6.38
C ILE A 71 17.72 -14.27 -7.37
N ALA A 72 18.87 -14.74 -6.92
CA ALA A 72 19.79 -15.53 -7.76
C ALA A 72 19.15 -16.87 -8.18
N ASP A 73 18.43 -17.52 -7.27
CA ASP A 73 17.71 -18.76 -7.55
C ASP A 73 16.54 -18.55 -8.52
N ILE A 74 15.79 -17.43 -8.39
CA ILE A 74 14.76 -17.04 -9.36
C ILE A 74 15.38 -16.89 -10.76
N ARG A 75 16.47 -16.13 -10.88
CA ARG A 75 17.16 -15.94 -12.16
C ARG A 75 17.63 -17.24 -12.78
N LYS A 76 18.11 -18.17 -11.96
CA LYS A 76 18.61 -19.48 -12.41
C LYS A 76 17.48 -20.41 -12.85
N ASN A 77 16.39 -20.45 -12.08
CA ASN A 77 15.33 -21.45 -12.23
C ASN A 77 14.22 -21.00 -13.19
N PHE A 78 14.07 -19.69 -13.42
CA PHE A 78 13.02 -19.10 -14.26
C PHE A 78 13.60 -18.12 -15.29
N PRO A 79 14.23 -18.64 -16.38
CA PRO A 79 14.89 -17.79 -17.39
C PRO A 79 13.96 -16.77 -18.03
N GLU A 80 12.66 -17.02 -18.07
CA GLU A 80 11.65 -16.09 -18.58
C GLU A 80 11.57 -14.78 -17.78
N THR A 81 12.03 -14.79 -16.53
CA THR A 81 12.05 -13.57 -15.67
C THR A 81 13.26 -12.70 -15.93
N LEU A 82 14.29 -13.20 -16.62
CA LEU A 82 15.57 -12.49 -16.82
C LEU A 82 15.37 -11.16 -17.55
N LYS A 83 14.53 -11.12 -18.59
CA LYS A 83 14.27 -9.87 -19.32
C LYS A 83 13.83 -8.76 -18.39
N LEU A 84 12.95 -9.05 -17.43
CA LEU A 84 12.47 -8.07 -16.45
C LEU A 84 13.56 -7.75 -15.40
N LEU A 85 14.13 -8.79 -14.77
CA LEU A 85 15.09 -8.61 -13.69
C LEU A 85 16.40 -7.97 -14.15
N ASP A 86 16.77 -8.15 -15.43
CA ASP A 86 17.95 -7.51 -16.03
C ASP A 86 17.69 -6.11 -16.53
N SER A 87 16.43 -5.72 -16.67
CA SER A 87 16.06 -4.33 -17.02
C SER A 87 16.18 -3.35 -15.84
N VAL A 88 16.40 -3.84 -14.63
CA VAL A 88 16.49 -3.02 -13.40
C VAL A 88 17.82 -3.21 -12.69
N LYS A 89 18.22 -2.21 -11.91
CA LYS A 89 19.25 -2.32 -10.88
C LYS A 89 18.57 -2.54 -9.54
N LEU A 90 18.89 -3.66 -8.87
CA LEU A 90 18.39 -3.98 -7.54
C LEU A 90 19.48 -3.71 -6.49
N GLU A 91 19.22 -2.82 -5.54
CA GLU A 91 20.09 -2.60 -4.39
C GLU A 91 19.39 -3.05 -3.12
N VAL A 92 20.00 -4.03 -2.44
CA VAL A 92 19.44 -4.65 -1.23
C VAL A 92 19.94 -3.97 0.03
N ILE A 93 19.01 -3.67 0.92
CA ILE A 93 19.25 -3.15 2.27
C ILE A 93 18.65 -4.16 3.24
N ASP A 94 19.50 -4.93 3.87
CA ASP A 94 19.12 -5.92 4.88
C ASP A 94 18.96 -5.21 6.24
N ILE A 95 17.74 -5.17 6.76
CA ILE A 95 17.46 -4.57 8.09
C ILE A 95 17.48 -5.67 9.16
N ILE A 96 16.72 -6.73 8.93
CA ILE A 96 16.56 -7.82 9.89
C ILE A 96 16.13 -9.10 9.16
N ARG A 97 16.42 -10.28 9.73
CA ARG A 97 16.04 -11.58 9.15
C ARG A 97 15.23 -12.41 10.13
N VAL A 98 14.02 -11.97 10.43
CA VAL A 98 13.14 -12.65 11.39
C VAL A 98 11.74 -12.88 10.81
N GLY A 99 10.92 -13.62 11.54
CA GLY A 99 9.47 -13.66 11.25
C GLY A 99 8.81 -12.36 11.71
N SER A 100 7.96 -11.78 10.89
CA SER A 100 7.37 -10.47 11.19
C SER A 100 6.46 -10.44 12.43
N GLY A 101 6.00 -11.61 12.92
CA GLY A 101 5.27 -11.69 14.19
C GLY A 101 6.09 -11.34 15.43
N SER A 102 7.43 -11.21 15.30
CA SER A 102 8.32 -10.75 16.37
C SER A 102 8.66 -9.26 16.30
N PHE A 103 8.11 -8.52 15.34
CA PHE A 103 8.38 -7.09 15.22
C PHE A 103 7.82 -6.33 16.41
N THR A 104 8.60 -5.38 16.87
CA THR A 104 8.23 -4.38 17.88
C THR A 104 8.08 -3.01 17.21
N SER A 105 7.75 -1.99 18.00
CA SER A 105 7.74 -0.61 17.50
C SER A 105 9.09 -0.17 16.93
N LYS A 106 10.20 -0.76 17.42
CA LYS A 106 11.54 -0.47 16.91
C LYS A 106 11.68 -0.88 15.45
N GLU A 107 11.33 -2.13 15.11
CA GLU A 107 11.43 -2.62 13.74
C GLU A 107 10.50 -1.85 12.78
N PHE A 108 9.28 -1.52 13.22
CA PHE A 108 8.36 -0.68 12.43
C PHE A 108 8.97 0.70 12.12
N LEU A 109 9.55 1.36 13.13
CA LEU A 109 10.20 2.67 12.95
C LEU A 109 11.45 2.56 12.06
N ASP A 110 12.28 1.54 12.24
CA ASP A 110 13.51 1.36 11.45
C ASP A 110 13.17 1.08 9.97
N ILE A 111 12.16 0.26 9.69
CA ILE A 111 11.67 0.02 8.34
C ILE A 111 11.17 1.33 7.72
N ALA A 112 10.31 2.07 8.44
CA ALA A 112 9.75 3.32 7.93
C ALA A 112 10.81 4.39 7.66
N ARG A 113 11.78 4.56 8.57
CA ARG A 113 12.91 5.50 8.37
C ARG A 113 13.74 5.10 7.18
N THR A 114 14.04 3.81 7.03
CA THR A 114 14.84 3.32 5.90
C THR A 114 14.11 3.55 4.59
N VAL A 115 12.85 3.14 4.48
CA VAL A 115 12.05 3.32 3.27
C VAL A 115 11.91 4.81 2.94
N ASN A 116 11.57 5.65 3.95
CA ASN A 116 11.42 7.09 3.73
C ASN A 116 12.72 7.76 3.28
N ARG A 117 13.88 7.32 3.79
CA ARG A 117 15.18 7.84 3.39
C ARG A 117 15.53 7.48 1.95
N VAL A 118 15.47 6.18 1.60
CA VAL A 118 15.95 5.72 0.29
C VAL A 118 15.01 6.09 -0.87
N ILE A 119 13.71 6.27 -0.61
CA ILE A 119 12.75 6.67 -1.65
C ILE A 119 12.96 8.14 -2.07
N GLN A 120 13.63 8.97 -1.24
CA GLN A 120 13.94 10.35 -1.59
C GLN A 120 15.11 10.47 -2.57
N GLU A 121 15.94 9.43 -2.72
CA GLU A 121 17.06 9.44 -3.68
C GLU A 121 16.49 9.65 -5.10
N PRO A 122 16.97 10.67 -5.86
CA PRO A 122 16.36 11.04 -7.15
C PRO A 122 16.34 9.89 -8.17
N GLU A 123 17.39 9.09 -8.20
CA GLU A 123 17.59 7.97 -9.12
C GLU A 123 16.73 6.73 -8.78
N VAL A 124 16.17 6.67 -7.57
CA VAL A 124 15.34 5.55 -7.15
C VAL A 124 13.97 5.63 -7.82
N LYS A 125 13.62 4.61 -8.61
CA LYS A 125 12.32 4.45 -9.25
C LYS A 125 11.23 4.09 -8.23
N GLY A 126 11.56 3.24 -7.26
CA GLY A 126 10.65 2.80 -6.21
C GLY A 126 11.32 1.86 -5.22
N VAL A 127 10.57 1.45 -4.21
CA VAL A 127 11.03 0.57 -3.11
C VAL A 127 10.19 -0.69 -3.04
N ILE A 128 10.85 -1.84 -2.91
CA ILE A 128 10.21 -3.10 -2.53
C ILE A 128 10.59 -3.42 -1.09
N VAL A 129 9.63 -3.77 -0.26
CA VAL A 129 9.84 -4.30 1.10
C VAL A 129 9.47 -5.78 1.08
N THR A 130 10.44 -6.67 1.33
CA THR A 130 10.15 -8.10 1.52
C THR A 130 10.03 -8.41 3.00
N GLN A 131 8.96 -9.11 3.38
CA GLN A 131 8.59 -9.29 4.78
C GLN A 131 7.89 -10.64 5.04
N GLY A 132 7.79 -11.04 6.31
CA GLY A 132 6.91 -12.11 6.75
C GLY A 132 5.43 -11.68 6.69
N THR A 133 4.54 -12.63 6.40
CA THR A 133 3.12 -12.37 6.14
C THR A 133 2.32 -11.92 7.37
N THR A 134 2.82 -12.15 8.58
CA THR A 134 2.05 -11.98 9.83
C THR A 134 1.63 -10.54 10.09
N THR A 135 2.53 -9.58 9.83
CA THR A 135 2.29 -8.14 10.07
C THR A 135 2.42 -7.31 8.80
N THR A 136 2.32 -7.94 7.61
CA THR A 136 2.44 -7.23 6.33
C THR A 136 1.41 -6.10 6.21
N GLU A 137 0.17 -6.33 6.59
CA GLU A 137 -0.90 -5.33 6.52
C GLU A 137 -0.69 -4.15 7.46
N GLU A 138 -0.08 -4.39 8.62
CA GLU A 138 0.28 -3.34 9.58
C GLU A 138 1.46 -2.53 9.08
N THR A 139 2.53 -3.19 8.60
CA THR A 139 3.68 -2.51 8.00
C THR A 139 3.27 -1.68 6.79
N ALA A 140 2.43 -2.24 5.91
CA ALA A 140 1.97 -1.53 4.73
C ALA A 140 1.17 -0.27 5.11
N TYR A 141 0.29 -0.36 6.11
CA TYR A 141 -0.47 0.79 6.56
C TYR A 141 0.40 1.82 7.29
N PHE A 142 1.35 1.38 8.11
CA PHE A 142 2.31 2.25 8.79
C PHE A 142 3.14 3.06 7.77
N LEU A 143 3.68 2.41 6.75
CA LEU A 143 4.39 3.08 5.66
C LEU A 143 3.47 4.01 4.84
N HIS A 144 2.22 3.60 4.62
CA HIS A 144 1.19 4.36 3.89
C HIS A 144 0.90 5.71 4.56
N LEU A 145 1.01 5.77 5.89
CA LEU A 145 0.83 6.98 6.67
C LEU A 145 2.09 7.85 6.79
N LEU A 146 3.30 7.27 6.70
CA LEU A 146 4.54 7.94 7.11
C LEU A 146 5.50 8.31 5.98
N VAL A 147 5.51 7.56 4.87
CA VAL A 147 6.50 7.79 3.80
C VAL A 147 6.05 8.95 2.91
N LYS A 148 6.94 9.94 2.74
CA LYS A 148 6.68 11.16 1.98
C LYS A 148 7.10 11.03 0.52
N SER A 149 6.39 10.23 -0.26
CA SER A 149 6.71 10.04 -1.69
C SER A 149 5.49 9.66 -2.51
N ASN A 150 5.50 10.02 -3.79
CA ASN A 150 4.57 9.49 -4.80
C ASN A 150 5.16 8.31 -5.58
N LYS A 151 6.46 8.03 -5.42
CA LYS A 151 7.10 6.88 -6.08
C LYS A 151 6.50 5.58 -5.55
N PRO A 152 6.42 4.51 -6.36
CA PRO A 152 5.87 3.22 -5.95
C PRO A 152 6.59 2.62 -4.74
N ILE A 153 5.84 2.18 -3.76
CA ILE A 153 6.31 1.43 -2.61
C ILE A 153 5.49 0.15 -2.52
N VAL A 154 6.14 -0.99 -2.67
CA VAL A 154 5.49 -2.29 -2.71
C VAL A 154 5.96 -3.14 -1.54
N VAL A 155 5.04 -3.64 -0.73
CA VAL A 155 5.31 -4.67 0.27
C VAL A 155 4.89 -6.01 -0.32
N THR A 156 5.80 -6.99 -0.28
CA THR A 156 5.54 -8.33 -0.78
C THR A 156 6.06 -9.40 0.17
N ASN A 157 5.53 -10.60 0.05
CA ASN A 157 5.78 -11.70 0.99
C ASN A 157 5.50 -13.07 0.34
N SER A 158 5.57 -14.15 1.12
CA SER A 158 5.23 -15.48 0.69
C SER A 158 4.55 -16.28 1.80
N GLN A 159 3.58 -17.10 1.46
CA GLN A 159 2.97 -18.07 2.38
C GLN A 159 3.80 -19.36 2.42
N ARG A 160 4.43 -19.76 1.29
CA ARG A 160 5.23 -20.95 1.18
C ARG A 160 6.72 -20.63 1.10
N ARG A 161 7.54 -21.52 1.63
CA ARG A 161 8.99 -21.34 1.67
C ARG A 161 9.59 -21.37 0.26
N HIS A 162 10.62 -20.58 0.06
CA HIS A 162 11.41 -20.60 -1.16
C HIS A 162 11.99 -22.00 -1.40
N GLY A 163 12.03 -22.43 -2.67
CA GLY A 163 12.50 -23.76 -3.08
C GLY A 163 11.54 -24.91 -2.81
N THR A 164 10.32 -24.67 -2.35
CA THR A 164 9.30 -25.71 -2.17
C THR A 164 8.27 -25.71 -3.31
N VAL A 165 7.60 -26.86 -3.51
CA VAL A 165 6.56 -26.99 -4.54
C VAL A 165 5.43 -26.00 -4.30
N GLY A 166 5.09 -25.24 -5.34
CA GLY A 166 4.05 -24.22 -5.30
C GLY A 166 4.43 -23.01 -4.45
N ASN A 167 5.72 -22.73 -4.27
CA ASN A 167 6.21 -21.49 -3.70
C ASN A 167 5.61 -20.28 -4.44
N ASP A 168 4.98 -19.40 -3.69
CA ASP A 168 4.35 -18.19 -4.20
C ASP A 168 5.29 -16.97 -4.18
N GLY A 169 6.36 -17.02 -3.37
CA GLY A 169 7.25 -15.90 -3.14
C GLY A 169 8.03 -15.45 -4.36
N ASP A 170 8.47 -16.38 -5.18
CA ASP A 170 9.26 -16.09 -6.37
C ASP A 170 8.43 -15.26 -7.37
N LYS A 171 7.18 -15.70 -7.62
CA LYS A 171 6.26 -14.97 -8.48
C LYS A 171 5.87 -13.63 -7.86
N ASN A 172 5.57 -13.59 -6.57
CA ASN A 172 5.22 -12.35 -5.85
C ASN A 172 6.36 -11.31 -5.93
N PHE A 173 7.61 -11.74 -5.87
CA PHE A 173 8.76 -10.85 -6.02
C PHE A 173 8.87 -10.28 -7.44
N VAL A 174 8.71 -11.12 -8.47
CA VAL A 174 8.72 -10.70 -9.87
C VAL A 174 7.58 -9.71 -10.15
N ASP A 175 6.38 -10.00 -9.62
CA ASP A 175 5.22 -9.13 -9.70
C ASP A 175 5.46 -7.78 -9.02
N ALA A 176 6.11 -7.77 -7.85
CA ALA A 176 6.48 -6.55 -7.15
C ALA A 176 7.42 -5.66 -7.98
N VAL A 177 8.39 -6.26 -8.69
CA VAL A 177 9.28 -5.54 -9.62
C VAL A 177 8.46 -4.93 -10.77
N SER A 178 7.54 -5.70 -11.37
CA SER A 178 6.66 -5.21 -12.44
C SER A 178 5.81 -4.03 -11.99
N VAL A 179 5.24 -4.10 -10.77
CA VAL A 179 4.43 -3.00 -10.22
C VAL A 179 5.25 -1.76 -9.95
N VAL A 180 6.48 -1.89 -9.43
CA VAL A 180 7.38 -0.73 -9.23
C VAL A 180 7.74 -0.04 -10.54
N LEU A 181 7.84 -0.78 -11.63
CA LEU A 181 8.14 -0.24 -12.96
C LEU A 181 6.94 0.41 -13.64
N SER A 182 5.72 0.06 -13.23
CA SER A 182 4.49 0.62 -13.80
C SER A 182 4.32 2.10 -13.43
N GLU A 183 4.14 2.96 -14.43
CA GLU A 183 3.80 4.37 -14.23
C GLU A 183 2.43 4.53 -13.53
N GLU A 184 1.52 3.59 -13.73
CA GLU A 184 0.22 3.59 -13.08
C GLU A 184 0.29 3.41 -11.56
N ALA A 185 1.39 2.85 -11.03
CA ALA A 185 1.59 2.69 -9.58
C ALA A 185 1.95 4.01 -8.88
N VAL A 186 2.38 5.04 -9.63
CA VAL A 186 2.76 6.34 -9.07
C VAL A 186 1.56 7.01 -8.41
N GLY A 187 1.76 7.52 -7.20
CA GLY A 187 0.73 8.24 -6.45
C GLY A 187 -0.37 7.36 -5.84
N LYS A 188 -0.23 6.03 -5.87
CA LYS A 188 -1.21 5.11 -5.28
C LYS A 188 -0.89 4.68 -3.84
N GLY A 189 0.03 5.37 -3.19
CA GLY A 189 0.42 5.06 -1.82
C GLY A 189 1.27 3.79 -1.71
N VAL A 190 1.22 3.13 -0.56
CA VAL A 190 1.88 1.84 -0.38
C VAL A 190 0.96 0.73 -0.83
N LEU A 191 1.51 -0.17 -1.63
CA LEU A 191 0.83 -1.30 -2.26
C LEU A 191 1.27 -2.61 -1.62
N VAL A 192 0.35 -3.55 -1.48
CA VAL A 192 0.68 -4.94 -1.13
C VAL A 192 0.43 -5.80 -2.36
N VAL A 193 1.50 -6.40 -2.86
CA VAL A 193 1.47 -7.28 -4.04
C VAL A 193 1.62 -8.72 -3.57
N HIS A 194 0.60 -9.51 -3.83
CA HIS A 194 0.55 -10.91 -3.44
C HIS A 194 -0.43 -11.67 -4.35
N ASN A 195 0.01 -12.83 -4.85
CA ASN A 195 -0.82 -13.70 -5.69
C ASN A 195 -1.50 -12.94 -6.85
N GLN A 196 -0.69 -12.20 -7.63
CA GLN A 196 -1.10 -11.42 -8.81
C GLN A 196 -2.14 -10.31 -8.54
N THR A 197 -2.39 -9.97 -7.29
CA THR A 197 -3.27 -8.86 -6.90
C THR A 197 -2.50 -7.71 -6.30
N ILE A 198 -2.98 -6.50 -6.58
CA ILE A 198 -2.43 -5.24 -6.06
C ILE A 198 -3.45 -4.65 -5.10
N ASN A 199 -3.10 -4.62 -3.83
CA ASN A 199 -3.95 -4.14 -2.76
C ASN A 199 -3.41 -2.83 -2.17
N SER A 200 -4.31 -1.95 -1.69
CA SER A 200 -3.91 -0.79 -0.92
C SER A 200 -3.41 -1.18 0.48
N GLY A 201 -2.34 -0.55 0.95
CA GLY A 201 -1.86 -0.73 2.33
C GLY A 201 -2.91 -0.42 3.39
N ARG A 202 -3.89 0.46 3.09
CA ARG A 202 -4.99 0.78 4.00
C ARG A 202 -6.04 -0.34 4.07
N GLU A 203 -6.45 -0.88 2.93
CA GLU A 203 -7.58 -1.81 2.85
C GLU A 203 -7.19 -3.28 2.95
N VAL A 204 -5.93 -3.64 2.71
CA VAL A 204 -5.50 -5.03 2.70
C VAL A 204 -5.63 -5.69 4.08
N LEU A 205 -6.10 -6.94 4.10
CA LEU A 205 -6.20 -7.79 5.28
C LEU A 205 -5.71 -9.19 4.95
N LYS A 206 -4.87 -9.76 5.82
CA LYS A 206 -4.51 -11.17 5.77
C LYS A 206 -5.63 -12.02 6.39
N THR A 207 -6.26 -12.87 5.58
CA THR A 207 -7.42 -13.67 5.99
C THR A 207 -7.11 -15.13 6.28
N SER A 208 -5.96 -15.64 5.80
CA SER A 208 -5.59 -17.05 5.96
C SER A 208 -4.08 -17.29 5.85
N GLY A 209 -3.67 -18.56 5.89
CA GLY A 209 -2.29 -19.00 5.65
C GLY A 209 -2.04 -19.54 4.23
N HIS A 210 -2.96 -19.36 3.29
CA HIS A 210 -2.83 -19.85 1.91
C HIS A 210 -2.38 -18.75 0.95
N PRO A 211 -1.78 -19.07 -0.21
CA PRO A 211 -1.67 -18.12 -1.31
C PRO A 211 -3.03 -17.50 -1.64
N GLY A 212 -3.07 -16.20 -1.92
CA GLY A 212 -4.33 -15.45 -2.08
C GLY A 212 -4.96 -14.98 -0.76
N ALA A 213 -4.24 -15.10 0.36
CA ALA A 213 -4.72 -14.70 1.69
C ALA A 213 -4.93 -13.19 1.90
N PHE A 214 -4.33 -12.36 1.07
CA PHE A 214 -4.42 -10.90 1.20
C PHE A 214 -5.59 -10.37 0.37
N LEU A 215 -6.61 -9.87 1.05
CA LEU A 215 -7.86 -9.39 0.47
C LEU A 215 -8.15 -7.96 0.92
N SER A 216 -8.85 -7.20 0.08
CA SER A 216 -9.31 -5.83 0.40
C SER A 216 -10.82 -5.76 0.65
N GLY A 217 -11.46 -6.87 1.02
CA GLY A 217 -12.88 -6.96 1.34
C GLY A 217 -13.77 -6.39 0.23
N MET A 218 -14.82 -5.66 0.63
CA MET A 218 -15.75 -5.03 -0.31
C MET A 218 -15.13 -3.89 -1.14
N HIS A 219 -13.96 -3.37 -0.73
CA HIS A 219 -13.26 -2.33 -1.50
C HIS A 219 -12.62 -2.89 -2.76
N GLY A 220 -12.25 -4.17 -2.76
CA GLY A 220 -11.59 -4.87 -3.85
C GLY A 220 -10.15 -4.43 -4.08
N VAL A 221 -9.47 -5.15 -4.94
CA VAL A 221 -8.09 -4.86 -5.34
C VAL A 221 -7.99 -3.55 -6.12
N LEU A 222 -6.86 -2.88 -6.05
CA LEU A 222 -6.57 -1.70 -6.88
C LEU A 222 -6.26 -2.09 -8.33
N GLY A 223 -5.65 -3.25 -8.52
CA GLY A 223 -5.23 -3.74 -9.82
C GLY A 223 -4.84 -5.21 -9.77
N ILE A 224 -4.44 -5.73 -10.92
CA ILE A 224 -4.00 -7.11 -11.13
C ILE A 224 -2.73 -7.14 -11.97
N ILE A 225 -2.04 -8.29 -11.93
CA ILE A 225 -0.85 -8.56 -12.75
C ILE A 225 -1.15 -9.82 -13.55
N GLU A 226 -1.15 -9.69 -14.87
CA GLU A 226 -1.39 -10.78 -15.81
C GLU A 226 -0.20 -10.94 -16.76
N ALA A 227 -0.34 -11.80 -17.77
CA ALA A 227 0.73 -12.08 -18.72
C ALA A 227 1.10 -10.87 -19.59
N ASP A 228 0.17 -9.97 -19.83
CA ASP A 228 0.33 -8.74 -20.61
C ASP A 228 0.82 -7.55 -19.77
N GLY A 229 0.86 -7.69 -18.43
CA GLY A 229 1.45 -6.70 -17.55
C GLY A 229 0.60 -6.33 -16.33
N VAL A 230 0.82 -5.10 -15.86
CA VAL A 230 0.19 -4.51 -14.67
C VAL A 230 -0.96 -3.62 -15.12
N SER A 231 -2.13 -3.83 -14.53
CA SER A 231 -3.33 -3.02 -14.78
C SER A 231 -3.94 -2.53 -13.48
N PHE A 232 -4.23 -1.23 -13.40
CA PHE A 232 -4.93 -0.62 -12.27
C PHE A 232 -6.35 -0.21 -12.69
N TYR A 233 -7.31 -0.50 -11.83
CA TYR A 233 -8.73 -0.16 -12.02
C TYR A 233 -9.23 0.84 -10.98
N ARG A 234 -8.45 1.06 -9.90
CA ARG A 234 -8.84 1.92 -8.77
C ARG A 234 -7.62 2.65 -8.19
N ALA A 235 -7.88 3.68 -7.41
CA ALA A 235 -6.89 4.40 -6.62
C ALA A 235 -7.42 4.64 -5.20
N PRO A 236 -6.53 4.72 -4.19
CA PRO A 236 -6.93 5.13 -2.84
C PRO A 236 -7.47 6.56 -2.85
N THR A 237 -8.53 6.80 -2.08
CA THR A 237 -9.17 8.13 -1.95
C THR A 237 -8.85 8.80 -0.60
N ARG A 238 -8.38 8.03 0.39
CA ARG A 238 -7.98 8.54 1.69
C ARG A 238 -6.57 9.15 1.61
N ARG A 239 -6.25 10.06 2.53
CA ARG A 239 -4.91 10.68 2.60
C ARG A 239 -3.84 9.61 2.87
N HIS A 240 -2.71 9.75 2.18
CA HIS A 240 -1.58 8.83 2.32
C HIS A 240 -0.27 9.47 1.85
N THR A 241 0.83 8.82 2.13
CA THR A 241 2.20 9.10 1.66
C THR A 241 2.51 10.59 1.56
N SER A 242 2.72 11.16 0.38
CA SER A 242 3.06 12.59 0.20
C SER A 242 2.04 13.55 0.80
N ASN A 243 0.75 13.16 0.82
CA ASN A 243 -0.34 13.98 1.36
C ASN A 243 -0.62 13.73 2.85
N SER A 244 0.09 12.79 3.49
CA SER A 244 -0.03 12.54 4.93
C SER A 244 0.50 13.72 5.74
N GLU A 245 -0.07 13.97 6.89
CA GLU A 245 0.43 14.97 7.84
C GLU A 245 1.46 14.41 8.83
N PHE A 246 1.62 13.07 8.89
CA PHE A 246 2.60 12.44 9.77
C PHE A 246 3.99 12.44 9.13
N ASP A 247 5.04 12.67 9.93
CA ASP A 247 6.42 12.69 9.48
C ASP A 247 7.26 11.74 10.34
N ILE A 248 7.81 10.70 9.75
CA ILE A 248 8.64 9.72 10.46
C ILE A 248 9.89 10.35 11.10
N ASN A 249 10.41 11.44 10.54
CA ASN A 249 11.60 12.10 11.04
C ASN A 249 11.37 12.80 12.40
N THR A 250 10.13 13.08 12.76
CA THR A 250 9.76 13.70 14.05
C THR A 250 9.38 12.68 15.11
N ILE A 251 9.24 11.39 14.75
CA ILE A 251 8.77 10.34 15.65
C ILE A 251 9.96 9.54 16.18
N THR A 252 10.23 9.65 17.47
CA THR A 252 11.28 8.87 18.15
C THR A 252 10.73 7.59 18.75
N THR A 253 9.54 7.64 19.35
CA THR A 253 8.84 6.54 20.00
C THR A 253 7.36 6.61 19.66
N LEU A 254 6.67 5.49 19.75
CA LEU A 254 5.22 5.44 19.57
C LEU A 254 4.52 5.42 20.94
N PRO A 255 3.44 6.22 21.10
CA PRO A 255 2.60 6.18 22.27
C PRO A 255 2.06 4.76 22.54
N LYS A 256 1.88 4.41 23.82
CA LYS A 256 1.34 3.12 24.20
C LYS A 256 -0.17 3.12 23.99
N VAL A 257 -0.64 2.36 23.03
CA VAL A 257 -2.07 2.17 22.70
C VAL A 257 -2.37 0.69 22.67
N GLU A 258 -3.43 0.27 23.36
CA GLU A 258 -3.83 -1.13 23.44
C GLU A 258 -5.17 -1.38 22.74
N VAL A 259 -5.33 -2.59 22.19
CA VAL A 259 -6.57 -3.07 21.61
C VAL A 259 -7.32 -3.91 22.63
N ILE A 260 -8.51 -3.48 23.01
CA ILE A 260 -9.41 -4.20 23.90
C ILE A 260 -10.59 -4.75 23.10
N SER A 261 -10.85 -6.05 23.22
CA SER A 261 -11.97 -6.69 22.52
C SER A 261 -13.25 -6.72 23.33
N ALA A 262 -14.37 -6.45 22.66
CA ALA A 262 -15.71 -6.71 23.17
C ALA A 262 -16.20 -8.08 22.68
N TYR A 263 -16.69 -8.88 23.62
CA TYR A 263 -17.25 -10.21 23.35
C TYR A 263 -18.29 -10.55 24.40
N TYR A 264 -18.93 -11.71 24.28
CA TYR A 264 -19.85 -12.20 25.31
C TYR A 264 -19.14 -12.27 26.66
N ASP A 265 -19.72 -11.64 27.67
CA ASP A 265 -19.24 -11.60 29.06
C ASP A 265 -17.81 -11.02 29.21
N ALA A 266 -17.47 -10.01 28.39
CA ALA A 266 -16.15 -9.36 28.47
C ALA A 266 -15.95 -8.63 29.80
N ASP A 267 -14.87 -8.97 30.49
CA ASP A 267 -14.52 -8.41 31.81
C ASP A 267 -13.93 -7.00 31.65
N PRO A 268 -14.45 -5.97 32.36
CA PRO A 268 -13.87 -4.63 32.37
C PRO A 268 -12.49 -4.56 33.04
N GLY A 269 -12.11 -5.53 33.84
CA GLY A 269 -10.80 -5.59 34.46
C GLY A 269 -9.63 -5.55 33.49
N LEU A 270 -9.79 -6.05 32.27
CA LEU A 270 -8.77 -5.94 31.22
C LEU A 270 -8.54 -4.48 30.80
N ILE A 271 -9.58 -3.65 30.80
CA ILE A 271 -9.47 -2.22 30.52
C ILE A 271 -8.68 -1.54 31.64
N GLN A 272 -9.05 -1.83 32.90
CA GLN A 272 -8.37 -1.26 34.06
C GLN A 272 -6.88 -1.68 34.07
N ALA A 273 -6.57 -2.92 33.79
CA ALA A 273 -5.19 -3.39 33.70
C ALA A 273 -4.39 -2.65 32.61
N ALA A 274 -5.00 -2.37 31.47
CA ALA A 274 -4.36 -1.55 30.43
C ALA A 274 -4.08 -0.13 30.93
N VAL A 275 -5.02 0.50 31.63
CA VAL A 275 -4.85 1.83 32.24
C VAL A 275 -3.71 1.81 33.26
N ASP A 276 -3.68 0.81 34.15
CA ASP A 276 -2.63 0.65 35.18
C ASP A 276 -1.24 0.44 34.55
N LEU A 277 -1.18 -0.12 33.35
CA LEU A 277 0.04 -0.24 32.55
C LEU A 277 0.43 1.07 31.83
N GLY A 278 -0.32 2.14 31.98
CA GLY A 278 -0.02 3.47 31.45
C GLY A 278 -0.28 3.62 29.95
N VAL A 279 -1.38 3.05 29.44
CA VAL A 279 -1.79 3.31 28.04
C VAL A 279 -2.21 4.78 27.88
N GLN A 280 -1.89 5.33 26.73
CA GLN A 280 -2.24 6.70 26.33
C GLN A 280 -3.47 6.75 25.43
N GLY A 281 -4.03 5.61 25.08
CA GLY A 281 -5.24 5.46 24.30
C GLY A 281 -5.67 4.00 24.19
N ILE A 282 -6.92 3.80 23.89
CA ILE A 282 -7.53 2.48 23.72
C ILE A 282 -8.20 2.40 22.36
N VAL A 283 -8.03 1.28 21.67
CA VAL A 283 -8.85 0.92 20.53
C VAL A 283 -9.78 -0.21 20.96
N LEU A 284 -11.07 0.05 20.94
CA LEU A 284 -12.08 -0.96 21.19
C LEU A 284 -12.35 -1.73 19.91
N ASN A 285 -12.01 -3.01 19.87
CA ASN A 285 -12.47 -3.96 18.87
C ASN A 285 -13.88 -4.41 19.25
N GLY A 286 -14.84 -3.54 18.98
CA GLY A 286 -16.20 -3.59 19.47
C GLY A 286 -17.09 -4.63 18.81
N LEU A 287 -18.30 -4.75 19.30
CA LEU A 287 -19.31 -5.68 18.79
C LEU A 287 -19.66 -5.34 17.33
N THR A 288 -19.97 -6.37 16.55
CA THR A 288 -20.23 -6.23 15.11
C THR A 288 -21.36 -5.24 14.83
N ALA A 289 -21.18 -4.51 13.76
CA ALA A 289 -21.90 -3.38 13.22
C ALA A 289 -21.69 -2.07 13.99
N SER A 290 -22.04 -1.98 15.25
CA SER A 290 -21.98 -0.72 16.00
C SER A 290 -20.60 -0.32 16.49
N GLY A 291 -19.68 -1.29 16.63
CA GLY A 291 -18.39 -1.09 17.28
C GLY A 291 -18.52 -0.81 18.78
N GLY A 292 -19.67 -1.11 19.39
CA GLY A 292 -19.92 -0.84 20.80
C GLY A 292 -19.21 -1.82 21.75
N PRO A 293 -19.03 -1.43 23.03
CA PRO A 293 -18.52 -2.32 24.08
C PRO A 293 -19.56 -3.35 24.51
N HIS A 294 -19.12 -4.35 25.27
CA HIS A 294 -20.04 -5.13 26.09
C HIS A 294 -20.57 -4.24 27.24
N ARG A 295 -21.80 -4.50 27.68
CA ARG A 295 -22.48 -3.70 28.73
C ARG A 295 -21.66 -3.51 30.00
N ALA A 296 -20.88 -4.54 30.39
CA ALA A 296 -20.01 -4.47 31.56
C ALA A 296 -18.79 -3.58 31.39
N GLN A 297 -18.31 -3.43 30.15
CA GLN A 297 -17.17 -2.57 29.80
C GLN A 297 -17.56 -1.09 29.68
N GLN A 298 -18.80 -0.82 29.30
CA GLN A 298 -19.27 0.53 28.92
C GLN A 298 -19.06 1.59 30.01
N PRO A 299 -19.44 1.38 31.28
CA PRO A 299 -19.29 2.43 32.31
C PRO A 299 -17.83 2.85 32.53
N LEU A 300 -16.90 1.90 32.47
CA LEU A 300 -15.48 2.21 32.62
C LEU A 300 -14.94 2.96 31.42
N LEU A 301 -15.29 2.57 30.20
CA LEU A 301 -14.87 3.27 28.99
C LEU A 301 -15.44 4.69 28.92
N GLU A 302 -16.71 4.88 29.29
CA GLU A 302 -17.34 6.21 29.34
C GLU A 302 -16.62 7.14 30.34
N ARG A 303 -16.35 6.63 31.55
CA ARG A 303 -15.57 7.38 32.54
C ARG A 303 -14.19 7.78 32.03
N LEU A 304 -13.44 6.85 31.43
CA LEU A 304 -12.12 7.13 30.86
C LEU A 304 -12.18 8.16 29.73
N ALA A 305 -13.19 8.08 28.88
CA ALA A 305 -13.40 9.07 27.82
C ALA A 305 -13.77 10.46 28.39
N GLU A 306 -14.52 10.52 29.50
CA GLU A 306 -14.81 11.76 30.23
C GLU A 306 -13.57 12.37 30.88
N GLU A 307 -12.66 11.53 31.33
CA GLU A 307 -11.35 11.91 31.85
C GLU A 307 -10.36 12.33 30.72
N GLY A 308 -10.78 12.27 29.44
CA GLY A 308 -10.02 12.71 28.28
C GLY A 308 -9.17 11.65 27.62
N MET A 309 -9.30 10.36 27.99
CA MET A 309 -8.59 9.28 27.30
C MET A 309 -9.15 9.07 25.90
N PRO A 310 -8.30 9.10 24.84
CA PRO A 310 -8.74 8.77 23.50
C PRO A 310 -9.14 7.31 23.37
N ILE A 311 -10.41 7.07 23.06
CA ILE A 311 -10.97 5.73 22.86
C ILE A 311 -11.57 5.66 21.47
N VAL A 312 -10.96 4.84 20.60
CA VAL A 312 -11.42 4.64 19.23
C VAL A 312 -12.28 3.39 19.15
N ARG A 313 -13.49 3.51 18.65
CA ARG A 313 -14.36 2.36 18.38
C ARG A 313 -14.13 1.83 16.96
N THR A 314 -13.88 0.54 16.86
CA THR A 314 -13.87 -0.24 15.63
C THR A 314 -14.83 -1.42 15.76
N ALA A 315 -15.23 -2.03 14.66
CA ALA A 315 -16.13 -3.18 14.73
C ALA A 315 -15.38 -4.48 14.37
N ARG A 316 -15.48 -5.50 15.21
CA ARG A 316 -15.05 -6.84 14.85
C ARG A 316 -15.89 -7.36 13.67
N GLY A 317 -15.35 -8.24 12.85
CA GLY A 317 -16.06 -8.75 11.68
C GLY A 317 -15.56 -8.17 10.34
N GLY A 318 -14.44 -7.45 10.38
CA GLY A 318 -13.71 -7.04 9.20
C GLY A 318 -14.11 -5.67 8.64
N MET A 319 -13.46 -5.29 7.53
CA MET A 319 -13.56 -3.97 6.90
C MET A 319 -14.92 -3.65 6.27
N ASN A 320 -15.86 -4.58 6.30
CA ASN A 320 -17.22 -4.36 5.78
C ASN A 320 -18.12 -3.61 6.78
N ASN A 321 -17.64 -3.40 8.00
CA ASN A 321 -18.35 -2.66 9.04
C ASN A 321 -17.82 -1.23 9.11
N ARG A 322 -18.71 -0.29 9.30
CA ARG A 322 -18.39 1.12 9.45
C ARG A 322 -18.91 1.64 10.77
N VAL A 323 -18.03 2.14 11.61
CA VAL A 323 -18.38 2.86 12.84
C VAL A 323 -18.42 4.35 12.54
N THR A 324 -19.59 4.96 12.70
CA THR A 324 -19.81 6.37 12.41
C THR A 324 -19.72 7.24 13.65
N VAL A 325 -19.41 8.51 13.44
CA VAL A 325 -19.42 9.53 14.50
C VAL A 325 -20.85 9.65 15.07
N ASN A 326 -20.95 9.55 16.38
CA ASN A 326 -22.17 9.89 17.12
C ASN A 326 -21.89 11.16 17.94
N PRO A 327 -22.59 12.27 17.68
CA PRO A 327 -22.35 13.54 18.39
C PRO A 327 -22.59 13.48 19.91
N GLN A 328 -23.36 12.49 20.37
CA GLN A 328 -23.66 12.28 21.81
C GLN A 328 -22.60 11.42 22.49
N ASP A 329 -21.66 10.88 21.73
CA ASP A 329 -20.66 9.93 22.16
C ASP A 329 -19.30 10.62 22.29
N LYS A 330 -18.57 10.36 23.37
CA LYS A 330 -17.20 10.85 23.56
C LYS A 330 -16.15 9.97 22.90
N PHE A 331 -16.55 8.87 22.30
CA PHE A 331 -15.65 7.95 21.61
C PHE A 331 -15.35 8.45 20.19
N ILE A 332 -14.15 8.17 19.74
CA ILE A 332 -13.70 8.40 18.39
C ILE A 332 -14.22 7.27 17.49
N ALA A 333 -14.85 7.61 16.39
CA ALA A 333 -15.28 6.64 15.40
C ALA A 333 -14.11 6.22 14.50
N GLY A 334 -13.81 4.92 14.47
CA GLY A 334 -12.71 4.35 13.69
C GLY A 334 -13.03 4.13 12.21
N ASP A 335 -14.20 4.61 11.73
CA ASP A 335 -14.70 4.36 10.37
C ASP A 335 -14.72 2.86 10.05
N ASN A 336 -14.06 2.43 8.97
CA ASN A 336 -13.95 1.03 8.57
C ASN A 336 -12.58 0.41 8.86
N LEU A 337 -11.75 1.07 9.66
CA LEU A 337 -10.45 0.52 10.04
C LEU A 337 -10.59 -0.68 10.97
N LEU A 338 -9.77 -1.69 10.71
CA LEU A 338 -9.58 -2.80 11.64
C LEU A 338 -8.85 -2.31 12.89
N ALA A 339 -9.10 -2.94 14.02
CA ALA A 339 -8.58 -2.49 15.31
C ALA A 339 -7.06 -2.30 15.34
N HIS A 340 -6.29 -3.22 14.75
CA HIS A 340 -4.83 -3.12 14.70
C HIS A 340 -4.37 -1.94 13.81
N LYS A 341 -5.08 -1.60 12.73
CA LYS A 341 -4.80 -0.43 11.91
C LYS A 341 -5.25 0.87 12.58
N ALA A 342 -6.42 0.86 13.22
CA ALA A 342 -6.87 2.00 14.04
C ALA A 342 -5.88 2.29 15.18
N ARG A 343 -5.26 1.25 15.77
CA ARG A 343 -4.18 1.39 16.75
C ARG A 343 -2.99 2.17 16.17
N ILE A 344 -2.55 1.81 14.98
CA ILE A 344 -1.45 2.51 14.29
C ILE A 344 -1.81 3.99 14.08
N LEU A 345 -3.01 4.28 13.56
CA LEU A 345 -3.43 5.66 13.32
C LEU A 345 -3.54 6.45 14.64
N LEU A 346 -4.08 5.84 15.71
CA LEU A 346 -4.17 6.49 17.02
C LEU A 346 -2.77 6.76 17.61
N GLN A 347 -1.84 5.81 17.49
CA GLN A 347 -0.45 6.02 17.92
C GLN A 347 0.17 7.22 17.20
N LEU A 348 -0.01 7.34 15.89
CA LEU A 348 0.51 8.46 15.12
C LEU A 348 -0.19 9.78 15.45
N ALA A 349 -1.52 9.77 15.63
CA ALA A 349 -2.28 10.95 16.05
C ALA A 349 -1.79 11.49 17.39
N LEU A 350 -1.55 10.61 18.36
CA LEU A 350 -1.06 10.95 19.69
C LEU A 350 0.38 11.50 19.70
N THR A 351 1.16 11.30 18.64
CA THR A 351 2.44 12.01 18.49
C THR A 351 2.27 13.49 18.16
N LYS A 352 1.05 13.91 17.77
CA LYS A 352 0.76 15.28 17.32
C LYS A 352 -0.16 16.03 18.26
N THR A 353 -1.16 15.36 18.83
CA THR A 353 -2.21 16.02 19.61
C THR A 353 -2.89 15.06 20.58
N SER A 354 -3.44 15.61 21.66
CA SER A 354 -4.39 14.94 22.56
C SER A 354 -5.83 15.44 22.37
N ASP A 355 -6.07 16.41 21.47
CA ASP A 355 -7.43 16.89 21.19
C ASP A 355 -8.24 15.82 20.44
N LEU A 356 -9.30 15.34 21.10
CA LEU A 356 -10.17 14.28 20.57
C LEU A 356 -10.86 14.67 19.27
N LYS A 357 -11.18 15.96 19.05
CA LYS A 357 -11.79 16.46 17.81
C LYS A 357 -10.79 16.38 16.65
N GLU A 358 -9.56 16.75 16.93
CA GLU A 358 -8.49 16.68 15.93
C GLU A 358 -8.12 15.22 15.61
N ILE A 359 -8.09 14.33 16.61
CA ILE A 359 -7.93 12.90 16.38
C ILE A 359 -9.09 12.35 15.53
N GLN A 360 -10.36 12.72 15.82
CA GLN A 360 -11.50 12.33 15.00
C GLN A 360 -11.38 12.82 13.56
N ARG A 361 -10.90 14.07 13.34
CA ARG A 361 -10.63 14.57 11.99
C ARG A 361 -9.63 13.67 11.25
N MET A 362 -8.56 13.23 11.93
CA MET A 362 -7.58 12.30 11.33
C MET A 362 -8.25 10.98 10.95
N PHE A 363 -9.07 10.38 11.81
CA PHE A 363 -9.81 9.16 11.48
C PHE A 363 -10.80 9.33 10.31
N ASN A 364 -11.32 10.53 10.09
CA ASN A 364 -12.17 10.83 8.95
C ASN A 364 -11.41 10.96 7.63
N GLN A 365 -10.10 11.22 7.67
CA GLN A 365 -9.28 11.52 6.49
C GLN A 365 -8.36 10.37 6.05
N TYR A 366 -7.96 9.51 6.99
CA TYR A 366 -7.01 8.42 6.77
C TYR A 366 -7.62 7.00 6.71
#